data_f946c2666d8a437f075d58614273512b
#
_entry.id   f946c2666d8a437f075d58614273512b
#
_cell.length_a   1.000
_cell.length_b   1.000
_cell.length_c   1.000
_cell.angle_alpha   90.00
_cell.angle_beta   90.00
_cell.angle_gamma   90.00
#
_symmetry.space_group_name_H-M   'P 1'
#
loop_
_entity.id
_entity.type
_entity.pdbx_description
1 polymer ?
#
loop_
_entity_poly.entity_id
_entity_poly.type
_entity_poly.pdbx_seq_one_letter_code
_entity_poly.pdbx_strand_id
1 'polypeptide(L)'
;MSDIAKLLGDEADKLLKHECRGIPKARLHLPGPDFVDRVVASSDRKPAVLRNLAALFNHGRLAGSGYLSLLPVDQGVEHSAGASFAPNPDFFDPGHIVRLAIEGGCNGVASTLGVLGAVSRKYAHKIPFVVKFNHNEFLSYPNTYDQTLFADVEQAFEMGACAVGATVYFGSAESRRQIWEVSQMFKRAHELGMATILWCYLRNNAFKQGDTDYHVSADMSGQANHLGVTIEA
;
A
#
# COMPACT_ATOMS: atom_id res chain seq x y z
N MET A 1 28.29 -4.76 -17.04
CA MET A 1 27.37 -5.28 -16.00
C MET A 1 26.73 -4.07 -15.36
N SER A 2 25.42 -4.08 -15.22
CA SER A 2 24.71 -2.98 -14.55
C SER A 2 25.19 -2.85 -13.10
N ASP A 3 25.16 -1.64 -12.52
CA ASP A 3 25.54 -1.41 -11.13
C ASP A 3 24.72 -2.28 -10.16
N ILE A 4 23.50 -2.69 -10.57
CA ILE A 4 22.63 -3.59 -9.82
C ILE A 4 23.27 -4.96 -9.60
N ALA A 5 23.90 -5.55 -10.62
CA ALA A 5 24.54 -6.86 -10.48
C ALA A 5 25.73 -6.81 -9.49
N LYS A 6 26.45 -5.68 -9.44
CA LYS A 6 27.51 -5.49 -8.45
C LYS A 6 26.96 -5.36 -7.02
N LEU A 7 25.80 -4.70 -6.86
CA LEU A 7 25.15 -4.56 -5.56
C LEU A 7 24.60 -5.88 -5.02
N LEU A 8 24.13 -6.76 -5.90
CA LEU A 8 23.56 -8.06 -5.55
C LEU A 8 24.61 -9.14 -5.30
N GLY A 9 25.88 -8.92 -5.72
CA GLY A 9 26.98 -9.86 -5.52
C GLY A 9 26.66 -11.26 -6.05
N ASP A 10 26.92 -12.27 -5.23
CA ASP A 10 26.73 -13.68 -5.60
C ASP A 10 25.28 -14.08 -5.86
N GLU A 11 24.32 -13.30 -5.38
CA GLU A 11 22.89 -13.54 -5.62
C GLU A 11 22.39 -12.95 -6.94
N ALA A 12 23.21 -12.17 -7.65
CA ALA A 12 22.79 -11.42 -8.84
C ALA A 12 22.17 -12.34 -9.91
N ASP A 13 22.81 -13.45 -10.22
CA ASP A 13 22.31 -14.36 -11.25
C ASP A 13 21.01 -15.04 -10.85
N LYS A 14 20.88 -15.47 -9.59
CA LYS A 14 19.67 -16.07 -9.05
C LYS A 14 18.48 -15.13 -9.06
N LEU A 15 18.69 -13.85 -8.71
CA LEU A 15 17.64 -12.87 -8.60
C LEU A 15 17.28 -12.25 -9.96
N LEU A 16 18.28 -11.87 -10.76
CA LEU A 16 18.04 -11.18 -12.03
C LEU A 16 17.61 -12.12 -13.16
N LYS A 17 17.98 -13.40 -13.08
CA LYS A 17 17.66 -14.43 -14.08
C LYS A 17 16.58 -15.40 -13.57
N HIS A 18 15.90 -15.06 -12.47
CA HIS A 18 14.86 -15.94 -11.94
C HIS A 18 13.73 -16.16 -12.95
N GLU A 19 13.41 -17.42 -13.17
CA GLU A 19 12.27 -17.85 -13.98
C GLU A 19 11.25 -18.59 -13.11
N CYS A 20 10.02 -18.10 -13.11
CA CYS A 20 8.93 -18.76 -12.41
C CYS A 20 8.51 -20.02 -13.18
N ARG A 21 8.61 -21.20 -12.56
CA ARG A 21 8.29 -22.48 -13.20
C ARG A 21 6.78 -22.66 -13.43
N GLY A 22 5.95 -22.14 -12.54
CA GLY A 22 4.50 -22.29 -12.61
C GLY A 22 3.85 -21.40 -13.67
N ILE A 23 4.20 -20.10 -13.63
CA ILE A 23 3.63 -19.09 -14.55
C ILE A 23 4.79 -18.35 -15.21
N PRO A 24 5.19 -18.73 -16.43
CA PRO A 24 6.29 -18.08 -17.13
C PRO A 24 5.93 -16.62 -17.47
N LYS A 25 6.94 -15.76 -17.49
CA LYS A 25 6.80 -14.32 -17.75
C LYS A 25 5.99 -14.00 -19.02
N ALA A 26 6.12 -14.82 -20.05
CA ALA A 26 5.38 -14.68 -21.30
C ALA A 26 3.84 -14.78 -21.16
N ARG A 27 3.35 -15.35 -20.05
CA ARG A 27 1.90 -15.43 -19.74
C ARG A 27 1.43 -14.30 -18.84
N LEU A 28 2.32 -13.41 -18.37
CA LEU A 28 1.95 -12.29 -17.50
C LEU A 28 1.57 -11.08 -18.36
N HIS A 29 0.49 -10.41 -17.95
CA HIS A 29 0.18 -9.08 -18.44
C HIS A 29 0.99 -8.06 -17.63
N LEU A 30 2.21 -7.78 -18.09
CA LEU A 30 3.08 -6.82 -17.41
C LEU A 30 2.50 -5.41 -17.48
N PRO A 31 2.68 -4.59 -16.43
CA PRO A 31 2.31 -3.18 -16.46
C PRO A 31 2.97 -2.44 -17.62
N GLY A 32 2.29 -1.42 -18.12
CA GLY A 32 2.75 -0.55 -19.20
C GLY A 32 2.04 0.80 -19.13
N PRO A 33 2.36 1.74 -20.05
CA PRO A 33 1.74 3.08 -20.07
C PRO A 33 0.20 3.06 -20.16
N ASP A 34 -0.33 2.01 -20.73
CA ASP A 34 -1.76 1.76 -20.95
C ASP A 34 -2.44 1.01 -19.80
N PHE A 35 -1.79 0.87 -18.64
CA PHE A 35 -2.28 0.02 -17.56
C PHE A 35 -3.70 0.38 -17.11
N VAL A 36 -3.99 1.66 -16.91
CA VAL A 36 -5.34 2.10 -16.50
C VAL A 36 -6.37 1.77 -17.57
N ASP A 37 -6.07 2.05 -18.84
CA ASP A 37 -7.00 1.82 -19.96
C ASP A 37 -7.22 0.33 -20.23
N ARG A 38 -6.15 -0.45 -20.21
CA ARG A 38 -6.21 -1.88 -20.56
C ARG A 38 -6.75 -2.75 -19.43
N VAL A 39 -6.45 -2.42 -18.18
CA VAL A 39 -6.81 -3.25 -17.02
C VAL A 39 -8.01 -2.67 -16.28
N VAL A 40 -7.90 -1.41 -15.82
CA VAL A 40 -8.87 -0.86 -14.88
C VAL A 40 -10.12 -0.33 -15.58
N ALA A 41 -9.99 0.23 -16.78
CA ALA A 41 -11.15 0.73 -17.55
C ALA A 41 -12.12 -0.38 -17.99
N SER A 42 -11.68 -1.64 -18.00
CA SER A 42 -12.55 -2.79 -18.25
C SER A 42 -13.34 -3.26 -17.02
N SER A 43 -13.07 -2.67 -15.85
CA SER A 43 -13.78 -2.96 -14.60
C SER A 43 -15.01 -2.07 -14.44
N ASP A 44 -15.74 -2.25 -13.34
CA ASP A 44 -16.91 -1.44 -12.96
C ASP A 44 -16.56 -0.11 -12.26
N ARG A 45 -15.27 0.28 -12.23
CA ARG A 45 -14.82 1.50 -11.57
C ARG A 45 -15.32 2.75 -12.27
N LYS A 46 -15.83 3.71 -11.48
CA LYS A 46 -16.31 5.00 -11.97
C LYS A 46 -15.19 5.82 -12.63
N PRO A 47 -15.49 6.69 -13.61
CA PRO A 47 -14.50 7.56 -14.24
C PRO A 47 -13.68 8.41 -13.25
N ALA A 48 -14.24 8.78 -12.10
CA ALA A 48 -13.51 9.52 -11.07
C ALA A 48 -12.39 8.67 -10.42
N VAL A 49 -12.63 7.37 -10.22
CA VAL A 49 -11.60 6.43 -9.72
C VAL A 49 -10.49 6.27 -10.77
N LEU A 50 -10.84 6.11 -12.05
CA LEU A 50 -9.87 6.00 -13.14
C LEU A 50 -8.99 7.26 -13.22
N ARG A 51 -9.57 8.45 -13.05
CA ARG A 51 -8.83 9.73 -13.02
C ARG A 51 -7.82 9.77 -11.87
N ASN A 52 -8.21 9.34 -10.67
CA ASN A 52 -7.31 9.31 -9.51
C ASN A 52 -6.22 8.24 -9.64
N LEU A 53 -6.54 7.07 -10.22
CA LEU A 53 -5.52 6.08 -10.60
C LEU A 53 -4.55 6.64 -11.63
N ALA A 54 -5.05 7.30 -12.67
CA ALA A 54 -4.21 7.95 -13.68
C ALA A 54 -3.30 9.02 -13.05
N ALA A 55 -3.79 9.79 -12.06
CA ALA A 55 -2.97 10.74 -11.33
C ALA A 55 -1.82 10.07 -10.58
N LEU A 56 -2.07 8.92 -9.93
CA LEU A 56 -1.01 8.11 -9.28
C LEU A 56 -0.02 7.56 -10.29
N PHE A 57 -0.49 6.91 -11.38
CA PHE A 57 0.38 6.27 -12.36
C PHE A 57 1.19 7.24 -13.22
N ASN A 58 0.75 8.51 -13.31
CA ASN A 58 1.42 9.55 -14.10
C ASN A 58 2.22 10.54 -13.24
N HIS A 59 2.41 10.27 -11.95
CA HIS A 59 3.23 11.08 -11.05
C HIS A 59 4.59 10.43 -10.77
N GLY A 60 5.60 11.25 -10.45
CA GLY A 60 6.91 10.80 -10.01
C GLY A 60 7.77 10.17 -11.10
N ARG A 61 8.85 9.52 -10.67
CA ARG A 61 9.86 8.96 -11.59
C ARG A 61 9.39 7.74 -12.39
N LEU A 62 8.34 7.07 -11.93
CA LEU A 62 7.75 5.94 -12.64
C LEU A 62 6.52 6.33 -13.48
N ALA A 63 6.30 7.63 -13.68
CA ALA A 63 5.19 8.13 -14.48
C ALA A 63 5.13 7.46 -15.87
N GLY A 64 3.95 6.97 -16.25
CA GLY A 64 3.72 6.33 -17.54
C GLY A 64 4.34 4.94 -17.70
N SER A 65 4.89 4.34 -16.64
CA SER A 65 5.44 2.98 -16.71
C SER A 65 4.42 1.88 -16.37
N GLY A 66 3.30 2.24 -15.75
CA GLY A 66 2.34 1.30 -15.15
C GLY A 66 2.77 0.72 -13.81
N TYR A 67 3.87 1.21 -13.23
CA TYR A 67 4.34 0.87 -11.89
C TYR A 67 4.14 2.05 -10.94
N LEU A 68 4.01 1.74 -9.65
CA LEU A 68 3.87 2.72 -8.58
C LEU A 68 5.04 2.60 -7.58
N SER A 69 5.56 3.74 -7.16
CA SER A 69 6.47 3.87 -6.02
C SER A 69 5.80 4.79 -5.00
N LEU A 70 5.35 4.23 -3.89
CA LEU A 70 4.74 4.97 -2.78
C LEU A 70 5.72 5.02 -1.61
N LEU A 71 5.77 6.15 -0.90
CA LEU A 71 6.44 6.25 0.40
C LEU A 71 5.40 6.06 1.51
N PRO A 72 5.32 4.89 2.17
CA PRO A 72 4.42 4.68 3.29
C PRO A 72 5.12 5.00 4.61
N VAL A 73 4.48 5.77 5.48
CA VAL A 73 4.99 6.09 6.82
C VAL A 73 3.85 6.08 7.83
N ASP A 74 3.88 5.15 8.77
CA ASP A 74 2.91 5.03 9.86
C ASP A 74 3.57 4.85 11.24
N GLN A 75 4.84 5.22 11.38
CA GLN A 75 5.56 5.25 12.64
C GLN A 75 4.82 6.14 13.65
N GLY A 76 4.81 5.70 14.90
CA GLY A 76 4.04 6.33 15.96
C GLY A 76 2.66 5.74 16.17
N VAL A 77 2.21 4.86 15.26
CA VAL A 77 0.99 4.06 15.42
C VAL A 77 1.33 2.57 15.38
N GLU A 78 1.80 2.05 14.24
CA GLU A 78 2.17 0.63 14.10
C GLU A 78 3.58 0.32 14.61
N HIS A 79 4.43 1.33 14.72
CA HIS A 79 5.81 1.25 15.19
C HIS A 79 6.11 2.41 16.15
N SER A 80 7.17 2.29 16.93
CA SER A 80 7.62 3.36 17.82
C SER A 80 8.04 4.60 17.00
N ALA A 81 7.48 5.76 17.31
CA ALA A 81 7.94 7.02 16.75
C ALA A 81 9.33 7.38 17.27
N GLY A 82 9.53 7.35 18.57
CA GLY A 82 10.80 7.73 19.21
C GLY A 82 11.98 6.94 18.69
N ALA A 83 11.94 5.62 18.79
CA ALA A 83 13.03 4.75 18.34
C ALA A 83 13.21 4.77 16.81
N SER A 84 12.11 4.85 16.05
CA SER A 84 12.17 4.84 14.59
C SER A 84 12.76 6.14 14.02
N PHE A 85 12.47 7.29 14.63
CA PHE A 85 12.88 8.59 14.12
C PHE A 85 14.15 9.16 14.79
N ALA A 86 14.61 8.56 15.90
CA ALA A 86 15.81 9.03 16.58
C ALA A 86 17.07 9.14 15.68
N PRO A 87 17.30 8.23 14.71
CA PRO A 87 18.43 8.37 13.78
C PRO A 87 18.34 9.59 12.86
N ASN A 88 17.12 10.05 12.58
CA ASN A 88 16.85 11.27 11.81
C ASN A 88 15.62 12.00 12.36
N PRO A 89 15.79 12.94 13.30
CA PRO A 89 14.69 13.66 13.94
C PRO A 89 13.80 14.47 12.99
N ASP A 90 14.28 14.81 11.79
CA ASP A 90 13.47 15.51 10.78
C ASP A 90 12.24 14.70 10.37
N PHE A 91 12.24 13.38 10.57
CA PHE A 91 11.09 12.53 10.31
C PHE A 91 9.90 12.75 11.26
N PHE A 92 10.08 13.48 12.37
CA PHE A 92 8.96 13.95 13.18
C PHE A 92 8.15 15.07 12.51
N ASP A 93 8.72 15.75 11.50
CA ASP A 93 7.98 16.75 10.71
C ASP A 93 7.21 16.09 9.55
N PRO A 94 5.86 16.08 9.57
CA PRO A 94 5.07 15.58 8.44
C PRO A 94 5.42 16.24 7.11
N GLY A 95 5.80 17.51 7.13
CA GLY A 95 6.25 18.23 5.94
C GLY A 95 7.56 17.68 5.36
N HIS A 96 8.47 17.24 6.23
CA HIS A 96 9.71 16.60 5.78
C HIS A 96 9.43 15.25 5.09
N ILE A 97 8.54 14.43 5.66
CA ILE A 97 8.14 13.14 5.05
C ILE A 97 7.59 13.34 3.64
N VAL A 98 6.71 14.33 3.45
CA VAL A 98 6.14 14.61 2.12
C VAL A 98 7.20 15.17 1.17
N ARG A 99 8.10 16.05 1.63
CA ARG A 99 9.24 16.52 0.81
C ARG A 99 10.12 15.37 0.37
N LEU A 100 10.45 14.44 1.27
CA LEU A 100 11.23 13.25 0.95
C LEU A 100 10.58 12.42 -0.17
N ALA A 101 9.25 12.22 -0.12
CA ALA A 101 8.52 11.53 -1.17
C ALA A 101 8.61 12.26 -2.53
N ILE A 102 8.50 13.60 -2.52
CA ILE A 102 8.62 14.43 -3.72
C ILE A 102 10.04 14.35 -4.30
N GLU A 103 11.05 14.56 -3.46
CA GLU A 103 12.47 14.53 -3.85
C GLU A 103 12.91 13.13 -4.33
N GLY A 104 12.37 12.08 -3.70
CA GLY A 104 12.56 10.69 -4.12
C GLY A 104 11.83 10.33 -5.42
N GLY A 105 11.02 11.23 -5.97
CA GLY A 105 10.24 10.99 -7.18
C GLY A 105 9.19 9.90 -7.02
N CYS A 106 8.60 9.78 -5.82
CA CYS A 106 7.52 8.83 -5.58
C CYS A 106 6.25 9.21 -6.33
N ASN A 107 5.45 8.21 -6.69
CA ASN A 107 4.12 8.43 -7.30
C ASN A 107 3.10 8.97 -6.28
N GLY A 108 3.33 8.73 -5.01
CA GLY A 108 2.48 9.21 -3.94
C GLY A 108 3.09 8.97 -2.56
N VAL A 109 2.45 9.52 -1.55
CA VAL A 109 2.81 9.32 -0.14
C VAL A 109 1.61 8.74 0.60
N ALA A 110 1.85 7.68 1.38
CA ALA A 110 0.83 7.03 2.19
C ALA A 110 1.12 7.24 3.67
N SER A 111 0.15 7.72 4.43
CA SER A 111 0.30 7.88 5.87
C SER A 111 -1.07 7.94 6.57
N THR A 112 -1.03 8.22 7.87
CA THR A 112 -2.23 8.39 8.68
C THR A 112 -3.00 9.66 8.28
N LEU A 113 -4.28 9.71 8.60
CA LEU A 113 -5.11 10.88 8.39
C LEU A 113 -4.51 12.14 9.04
N GLY A 114 -4.06 12.02 10.29
CA GLY A 114 -3.51 13.16 11.04
C GLY A 114 -2.21 13.71 10.46
N VAL A 115 -1.30 12.82 10.05
CA VAL A 115 -0.01 13.22 9.44
C VAL A 115 -0.24 13.94 8.11
N LEU A 116 -1.03 13.37 7.21
CA LEU A 116 -1.32 14.00 5.91
C LEU A 116 -2.21 15.23 6.06
N GLY A 117 -3.18 15.22 6.96
CA GLY A 117 -4.07 16.34 7.25
C GLY A 117 -3.32 17.60 7.70
N ALA A 118 -2.29 17.44 8.54
CA ALA A 118 -1.47 18.57 9.00
C ALA A 118 -0.78 19.34 7.86
N VAL A 119 -0.57 18.70 6.72
CA VAL A 119 0.17 19.28 5.57
C VAL A 119 -0.61 19.32 4.26
N SER A 120 -1.87 18.87 4.26
CA SER A 120 -2.68 18.71 3.03
C SER A 120 -2.79 19.98 2.20
N ARG A 121 -3.08 21.13 2.83
CA ARG A 121 -3.18 22.43 2.15
C ARG A 121 -1.90 22.85 1.41
N LYS A 122 -0.75 22.38 1.88
CA LYS A 122 0.55 22.70 1.30
C LYS A 122 0.98 21.73 0.20
N TYR A 123 0.55 20.48 0.28
CA TYR A 123 1.14 19.43 -0.53
C TYR A 123 0.17 18.56 -1.34
N ALA A 124 -1.14 18.50 -1.01
CA ALA A 124 -2.07 17.61 -1.70
C ALA A 124 -2.18 17.87 -3.21
N HIS A 125 -1.87 19.09 -3.67
CA HIS A 125 -1.81 19.45 -5.09
C HIS A 125 -0.44 19.18 -5.75
N LYS A 126 0.56 18.74 -4.98
CA LYS A 126 1.95 18.54 -5.45
C LYS A 126 2.30 17.07 -5.59
N ILE A 127 1.70 16.21 -4.80
CA ILE A 127 1.91 14.76 -4.81
C ILE A 127 0.62 14.07 -4.38
N PRO A 128 0.22 12.99 -5.06
CA PRO A 128 -0.95 12.19 -4.66
C PRO A 128 -0.85 11.66 -3.22
N PHE A 129 -1.92 11.85 -2.44
CA PHE A 129 -2.04 11.34 -1.08
C PHE A 129 -2.83 10.04 -1.05
N VAL A 130 -2.34 9.09 -0.26
CA VAL A 130 -3.02 7.85 0.10
C VAL A 130 -3.24 7.85 1.61
N VAL A 131 -4.47 7.98 2.06
CA VAL A 131 -4.79 7.94 3.49
C VAL A 131 -5.01 6.51 3.93
N LYS A 132 -4.19 6.01 4.84
CA LYS A 132 -4.40 4.70 5.46
C LYS A 132 -5.40 4.82 6.62
N PHE A 133 -6.49 4.05 6.56
CA PHE A 133 -7.61 4.16 7.52
C PHE A 133 -7.34 3.47 8.83
N ASN A 134 -6.77 2.28 8.77
CA ASN A 134 -6.63 1.41 9.92
C ASN A 134 -5.17 1.12 10.23
N HIS A 135 -4.93 0.89 11.49
CA HIS A 135 -3.59 0.61 12.00
C HIS A 135 -3.66 -0.40 13.13
N ASN A 136 -2.62 -1.22 13.24
CA ASN A 136 -2.39 -2.00 14.45
C ASN A 136 -1.95 -1.03 15.56
N GLU A 137 -2.79 -0.84 16.56
CA GLU A 137 -2.50 0.04 17.67
C GLU A 137 -1.39 -0.60 18.53
N PHE A 138 -0.23 0.05 18.54
CA PHE A 138 1.02 -0.54 19.04
C PHE A 138 1.08 -0.64 20.56
N LEU A 139 0.30 0.17 21.30
CA LEU A 139 0.30 0.19 22.75
C LEU A 139 -0.60 -0.86 23.38
N SER A 140 -1.53 -1.41 22.62
CA SER A 140 -2.42 -2.47 23.12
C SER A 140 -1.65 -3.77 23.36
N TYR A 141 -1.92 -4.37 24.53
CA TYR A 141 -1.32 -5.65 24.91
C TYR A 141 -2.38 -6.61 25.49
N PRO A 142 -2.36 -7.90 25.12
CA PRO A 142 -1.48 -8.50 24.11
C PRO A 142 -1.86 -8.05 22.70
N ASN A 143 -0.85 -7.87 21.83
CA ASN A 143 -1.11 -7.56 20.42
C ASN A 143 -1.66 -8.81 19.72
N THR A 144 -2.90 -8.73 19.23
CA THR A 144 -3.65 -9.86 18.66
C THR A 144 -3.72 -9.81 17.14
N TYR A 145 -2.84 -9.08 16.48
CA TYR A 145 -2.92 -8.82 15.04
C TYR A 145 -4.25 -8.17 14.64
N ASP A 146 -4.61 -7.15 15.40
CA ASP A 146 -5.82 -6.37 15.14
C ASP A 146 -5.48 -5.07 14.37
N GLN A 147 -6.44 -4.64 13.55
CA GLN A 147 -6.40 -3.36 12.86
C GLN A 147 -7.60 -2.55 13.32
N THR A 148 -7.33 -1.37 13.86
CA THR A 148 -8.35 -0.44 14.37
C THR A 148 -8.53 0.70 13.36
N LEU A 149 -9.77 1.13 13.13
CA LEU A 149 -10.06 2.28 12.29
C LEU A 149 -9.67 3.59 13.01
N PHE A 150 -8.88 4.43 12.36
CA PHE A 150 -8.43 5.73 12.82
C PHE A 150 -8.96 6.90 11.96
N ALA A 151 -9.58 6.60 10.84
CA ALA A 151 -10.03 7.59 9.88
C ALA A 151 -11.31 7.16 9.18
N ASP A 152 -12.04 8.10 8.62
CA ASP A 152 -13.13 7.85 7.70
C ASP A 152 -12.83 8.34 6.28
N VAL A 153 -13.66 7.92 5.34
CA VAL A 153 -13.45 8.15 3.91
C VAL A 153 -13.71 9.61 3.52
N GLU A 154 -14.70 10.23 4.13
CA GLU A 154 -15.10 11.61 3.89
C GLU A 154 -13.98 12.57 4.25
N GLN A 155 -13.36 12.38 5.43
CA GLN A 155 -12.22 13.19 5.85
C GLN A 155 -11.04 13.06 4.88
N ALA A 156 -10.76 11.84 4.39
CA ALA A 156 -9.70 11.63 3.40
C ALA A 156 -10.03 12.33 2.06
N PHE A 157 -11.28 12.25 1.63
CA PHE A 157 -11.75 12.91 0.42
C PHE A 157 -11.63 14.44 0.52
N GLU A 158 -12.11 15.04 1.62
CA GLU A 158 -12.09 16.48 1.86
C GLU A 158 -10.67 17.07 1.91
N MET A 159 -9.69 16.27 2.40
CA MET A 159 -8.30 16.73 2.39
C MET A 159 -7.63 16.61 1.01
N GLY A 160 -8.31 16.07 0.00
CA GLY A 160 -7.80 15.93 -1.35
C GLY A 160 -7.00 14.65 -1.62
N ALA A 161 -7.23 13.59 -0.85
CA ALA A 161 -6.63 12.29 -1.13
C ALA A 161 -7.16 11.72 -2.45
N CYS A 162 -6.29 11.14 -3.25
CA CYS A 162 -6.66 10.47 -4.49
C CYS A 162 -6.97 8.98 -4.26
N ALA A 163 -6.48 8.44 -3.17
CA ALA A 163 -6.66 7.04 -2.79
C ALA A 163 -6.73 6.90 -1.26
N VAL A 164 -7.30 5.79 -0.86
CA VAL A 164 -7.33 5.36 0.53
C VAL A 164 -6.70 3.97 0.64
N GLY A 165 -6.19 3.65 1.80
CA GLY A 165 -5.55 2.38 2.06
C GLY A 165 -5.98 1.74 3.35
N ALA A 166 -5.87 0.42 3.41
CA ALA A 166 -6.13 -0.35 4.61
C ALA A 166 -5.22 -1.57 4.69
N THR A 167 -5.09 -2.11 5.88
CA THR A 167 -4.46 -3.41 6.12
C THR A 167 -5.51 -4.41 6.55
N VAL A 168 -5.42 -5.64 6.05
CA VAL A 168 -6.13 -6.79 6.60
C VAL A 168 -5.11 -7.85 6.99
N TYR A 169 -5.19 -8.29 8.24
CA TYR A 169 -4.42 -9.41 8.76
C TYR A 169 -5.18 -10.72 8.52
N PHE A 170 -5.10 -11.24 7.29
CA PHE A 170 -5.77 -12.48 6.91
C PHE A 170 -5.31 -13.66 7.76
N GLY A 171 -6.27 -14.39 8.30
CA GLY A 171 -6.04 -15.52 9.19
C GLY A 171 -5.95 -15.17 10.67
N SER A 172 -5.90 -13.89 11.06
CA SER A 172 -6.01 -13.50 12.47
C SER A 172 -7.41 -13.74 13.02
N ALA A 173 -7.55 -13.73 14.34
CA ALA A 173 -8.84 -13.84 15.00
C ALA A 173 -9.81 -12.74 14.56
N GLU A 174 -9.28 -11.55 14.24
CA GLU A 174 -10.04 -10.36 13.87
C GLU A 174 -10.23 -10.20 12.35
N SER A 175 -9.70 -11.12 11.54
CA SER A 175 -9.72 -10.96 10.07
C SER A 175 -11.11 -10.78 9.47
N ARG A 176 -12.15 -11.45 10.03
CA ARG A 176 -13.53 -11.33 9.55
C ARG A 176 -14.10 -9.94 9.74
N ARG A 177 -13.85 -9.32 10.89
CA ARG A 177 -14.26 -7.95 11.17
C ARG A 177 -13.52 -6.98 10.27
N GLN A 178 -12.19 -7.11 10.17
CA GLN A 178 -11.37 -6.27 9.32
C GLN A 178 -11.79 -6.33 7.84
N ILE A 179 -12.06 -7.51 7.31
CA ILE A 179 -12.56 -7.68 5.92
C ILE A 179 -13.86 -6.90 5.73
N TRP A 180 -14.81 -7.04 6.66
CA TRP A 180 -16.08 -6.35 6.55
C TRP A 180 -15.94 -4.83 6.64
N GLU A 181 -15.20 -4.32 7.62
CA GLU A 181 -14.94 -2.89 7.80
C GLU A 181 -14.28 -2.28 6.56
N VAL A 182 -13.22 -2.93 6.07
CA VAL A 182 -12.48 -2.47 4.88
C VAL A 182 -13.37 -2.49 3.65
N SER A 183 -14.21 -3.51 3.47
CA SER A 183 -15.12 -3.58 2.33
C SER A 183 -16.10 -2.40 2.30
N GLN A 184 -16.63 -1.99 3.47
CA GLN A 184 -17.53 -0.83 3.55
C GLN A 184 -16.79 0.48 3.25
N MET A 185 -15.57 0.62 3.76
CA MET A 185 -14.74 1.79 3.49
C MET A 185 -14.34 1.89 2.01
N PHE A 186 -13.99 0.77 1.37
CA PHE A 186 -13.63 0.76 -0.04
C PHE A 186 -14.82 1.06 -0.95
N LYS A 187 -16.00 0.48 -0.65
CA LYS A 187 -17.24 0.86 -1.32
C LYS A 187 -17.44 2.38 -1.28
N ARG A 188 -17.34 2.98 -0.10
CA ARG A 188 -17.53 4.41 0.08
C ARG A 188 -16.46 5.24 -0.66
N ALA A 189 -15.22 4.80 -0.66
CA ALA A 189 -14.13 5.44 -1.40
C ALA A 189 -14.42 5.47 -2.90
N HIS A 190 -14.88 4.37 -3.48
CA HIS A 190 -15.28 4.31 -4.88
C HIS A 190 -16.48 5.21 -5.20
N GLU A 191 -17.46 5.32 -4.29
CA GLU A 191 -18.57 6.26 -4.45
C GLU A 191 -18.10 7.71 -4.57
N LEU A 192 -17.07 8.09 -3.81
CA LEU A 192 -16.42 9.40 -3.84
C LEU A 192 -15.36 9.54 -4.94
N GLY A 193 -15.06 8.47 -5.65
CA GLY A 193 -14.11 8.47 -6.78
C GLY A 193 -12.66 8.26 -6.41
N MET A 194 -12.35 7.86 -5.17
CA MET A 194 -10.99 7.54 -4.75
C MET A 194 -10.62 6.10 -5.11
N ALA A 195 -9.34 5.87 -5.40
CA ALA A 195 -8.79 4.53 -5.56
C ALA A 195 -8.60 3.85 -4.20
N THR A 196 -8.48 2.52 -4.21
CA THR A 196 -8.32 1.71 -2.99
C THR A 196 -7.08 0.84 -3.06
N ILE A 197 -6.32 0.79 -1.97
CA ILE A 197 -5.08 0.02 -1.85
C ILE A 197 -5.16 -0.84 -0.60
N LEU A 198 -4.92 -2.14 -0.73
CA LEU A 198 -4.94 -3.07 0.40
C LEU A 198 -3.55 -3.65 0.66
N TRP A 199 -3.07 -3.52 1.88
CA TRP A 199 -1.95 -4.28 2.40
C TRP A 199 -2.44 -5.63 2.90
N CYS A 200 -2.16 -6.69 2.13
CA CYS A 200 -2.58 -8.06 2.42
C CYS A 200 -1.51 -8.77 3.24
N TYR A 201 -1.72 -8.93 4.53
CA TYR A 201 -0.80 -9.67 5.39
C TYR A 201 -1.41 -10.98 5.88
N LEU A 202 -0.64 -12.05 5.81
CA LEU A 202 -0.97 -13.30 6.53
C LEU A 202 -0.52 -13.15 7.99
N ARG A 203 -1.43 -13.32 8.92
CA ARG A 203 -1.15 -13.20 10.36
C ARG A 203 -1.91 -14.24 11.16
N ASN A 204 -1.24 -15.35 11.45
CA ASN A 204 -1.73 -16.39 12.35
C ASN A 204 -0.54 -17.19 12.85
N ASN A 205 -0.42 -17.35 14.16
CA ASN A 205 0.68 -18.15 14.74
C ASN A 205 0.67 -19.60 14.25
N ALA A 206 -0.51 -20.16 13.92
CA ALA A 206 -0.65 -21.49 13.37
C ALA A 206 -0.07 -21.66 11.94
N PHE A 207 0.26 -20.56 11.25
CA PHE A 207 0.92 -20.60 9.94
C PHE A 207 2.41 -20.94 10.03
N LYS A 208 2.97 -21.01 11.24
CA LYS A 208 4.31 -21.53 11.47
C LYS A 208 4.23 -22.85 12.21
N GLN A 209 4.71 -23.91 11.57
CA GLN A 209 4.70 -25.28 12.11
C GLN A 209 6.11 -25.88 11.98
N GLY A 210 6.83 -25.95 13.09
CA GLY A 210 8.23 -26.37 13.10
C GLY A 210 9.08 -25.46 12.22
N ASP A 211 9.76 -26.06 11.24
CA ASP A 211 10.62 -25.35 10.27
C ASP A 211 9.85 -24.80 9.06
N THR A 212 8.56 -25.11 8.95
CA THR A 212 7.73 -24.63 7.84
C THR A 212 7.01 -23.35 8.22
N ASP A 213 7.22 -22.29 7.44
CA ASP A 213 6.55 -21.00 7.60
C ASP A 213 5.63 -20.70 6.40
N TYR A 214 4.34 -20.90 6.59
CA TYR A 214 3.34 -20.66 5.55
C TYR A 214 3.07 -19.16 5.30
N HIS A 215 3.57 -18.23 6.13
CA HIS A 215 3.47 -16.81 5.85
C HIS A 215 4.20 -16.40 4.56
N VAL A 216 5.23 -17.18 4.17
CA VAL A 216 5.99 -16.98 2.92
C VAL A 216 5.53 -17.90 1.79
N SER A 217 4.45 -18.65 1.97
CA SER A 217 3.88 -19.49 0.92
C SER A 217 3.30 -18.64 -0.20
N ALA A 218 3.71 -18.93 -1.43
CA ALA A 218 3.19 -18.25 -2.61
C ALA A 218 1.67 -18.47 -2.80
N ASP A 219 1.19 -19.67 -2.50
CA ASP A 219 -0.23 -20.02 -2.60
C ASP A 219 -1.08 -19.25 -1.60
N MET A 220 -0.68 -19.20 -0.33
CA MET A 220 -1.40 -18.46 0.69
C MET A 220 -1.34 -16.94 0.47
N SER A 221 -0.21 -16.43 0.00
CA SER A 221 -0.08 -15.02 -0.37
C SER A 221 -0.96 -14.68 -1.57
N GLY A 222 -1.04 -15.57 -2.56
CA GLY A 222 -1.95 -15.47 -3.68
C GLY A 222 -3.42 -15.46 -3.25
N GLN A 223 -3.79 -16.32 -2.29
CA GLN A 223 -5.13 -16.36 -1.71
C GLN A 223 -5.47 -15.06 -0.97
N ALA A 224 -4.55 -14.50 -0.19
CA ALA A 224 -4.75 -13.23 0.49
C ALA A 224 -4.96 -12.07 -0.51
N ASN A 225 -4.17 -12.04 -1.58
CA ASN A 225 -4.33 -11.04 -2.65
C ASN A 225 -5.67 -11.19 -3.37
N HIS A 226 -6.10 -12.43 -3.64
CA HIS A 226 -7.39 -12.69 -4.27
C HIS A 226 -8.56 -12.22 -3.38
N LEU A 227 -8.47 -12.46 -2.06
CA LEU A 227 -9.43 -11.90 -1.11
C LEU A 227 -9.45 -10.36 -1.13
N GLY A 228 -8.28 -9.72 -1.29
CA GLY A 228 -8.20 -8.28 -1.49
C GLY A 228 -8.98 -7.81 -2.72
N VAL A 229 -8.82 -8.48 -3.85
CA VAL A 229 -9.58 -8.17 -5.07
C VAL A 229 -11.09 -8.35 -4.86
N THR A 230 -11.52 -9.36 -4.10
CA THR A 230 -12.95 -9.61 -3.84
C THR A 230 -13.61 -8.55 -2.96
N ILE A 231 -12.84 -7.73 -2.26
CA ILE A 231 -13.32 -6.56 -1.50
C ILE A 231 -12.98 -5.24 -2.20
N GLU A 232 -12.76 -5.30 -3.49
CA GLU A 232 -12.59 -4.14 -4.38
C GLU A 232 -11.31 -3.31 -4.14
N ALA A 233 -10.22 -3.96 -3.71
CA ALA A 233 -8.91 -3.32 -3.66
C ALA A 233 -8.30 -3.16 -5.08
#